data_915dffee43ccd8bd6da86165dbe8831e
#
_entry.id   915dffee43ccd8bd6da86165dbe8831e
#
_cell.length_a   1.000
_cell.length_b   1.000
_cell.length_c   1.000
_cell.angle_alpha   90.00
_cell.angle_beta   90.00
_cell.angle_gamma   90.00
#
_symmetry.space_group_name_H-M   'P 1'
#
loop_
_entity.id
_entity.type
_entity.pdbx_description
1 polymer ?
#
loop_
_entity_poly.entity_id
_entity_poly.type
_entity_poly.pdbx_seq_one_letter_code
_entity_poly.pdbx_strand_id
1 'polypeptide(L)'
;MSSTLTHAASASLIAIMFAQIRPNEASYILVALISASILDLDHLVYTIRDREMYRRLGFRGNLHNARSIFHELLGLLTIGVVAGLLFLVDQRLARVVFIAFTLHLVQDWLFGQSSPFAPVDKTLIRFFSLTFWQKVIIDLIILAVSGALWVLFLAGIL
;
A
#
# COMPACT_ATOMS: atom_id res chain seq x y z
N MET A 1 -5.05 -0.62 10.70
CA MET A 1 -4.62 -0.98 9.37
C MET A 1 -5.60 -0.37 8.41
N SER A 2 -5.13 0.32 7.41
CA SER A 2 -5.91 0.67 6.24
C SER A 2 -6.26 -0.61 5.49
N SER A 3 -7.39 -0.67 4.79
CA SER A 3 -7.74 -1.88 4.04
C SER A 3 -6.95 -1.96 2.74
N THR A 4 -6.67 -3.18 2.26
CA THR A 4 -6.05 -3.40 0.93
C THR A 4 -6.78 -2.64 -0.17
N LEU A 5 -8.11 -2.53 -0.09
CA LEU A 5 -8.91 -1.77 -1.04
C LEU A 5 -8.59 -0.27 -1.01
N THR A 6 -8.40 0.29 0.19
CA THR A 6 -8.05 1.71 0.34
C THR A 6 -6.66 2.00 -0.24
N HIS A 7 -5.67 1.13 0.02
CA HIS A 7 -4.34 1.23 -0.57
C HIS A 7 -4.40 1.10 -2.09
N ALA A 8 -5.08 0.06 -2.59
CA ALA A 8 -5.23 -0.15 -4.03
C ALA A 8 -5.91 1.05 -4.72
N ALA A 9 -6.98 1.58 -4.15
CA ALA A 9 -7.72 2.68 -4.75
C ALA A 9 -6.96 4.01 -4.69
N SER A 10 -6.42 4.38 -3.53
CA SER A 10 -5.80 5.70 -3.33
C SER A 10 -4.38 5.78 -3.92
N ALA A 11 -3.51 4.82 -3.59
CA ALA A 11 -2.12 4.86 -4.05
C ALA A 11 -2.00 4.66 -5.56
N SER A 12 -2.80 3.75 -6.15
CA SER A 12 -2.79 3.57 -7.61
C SER A 12 -3.31 4.79 -8.35
N LEU A 13 -4.40 5.41 -7.89
CA LEU A 13 -4.94 6.62 -8.51
C LEU A 13 -3.91 7.76 -8.51
N ILE A 14 -3.29 8.04 -7.36
CA ILE A 14 -2.27 9.07 -7.26
C ILE A 14 -1.10 8.76 -8.19
N ALA A 15 -0.65 7.50 -8.24
CA ALA A 15 0.47 7.09 -9.09
C ALA A 15 0.17 7.30 -10.58
N ILE A 16 -1.02 6.93 -11.07
CA ILE A 16 -1.40 7.11 -12.47
C ILE A 16 -1.55 8.60 -12.83
N MET A 17 -2.09 9.41 -11.93
CA MET A 17 -2.19 10.86 -12.14
C MET A 17 -0.81 11.51 -12.23
N PHE A 18 0.10 11.20 -11.30
CA PHE A 18 1.48 11.73 -11.34
C PHE A 18 2.28 11.24 -12.56
N ALA A 19 2.05 10.02 -13.02
CA ALA A 19 2.68 9.49 -14.22
C ALA A 19 1.98 9.93 -15.51
N GLN A 20 0.90 10.72 -15.41
CA GLN A 20 0.10 11.22 -16.55
C GLN A 20 -0.44 10.08 -17.43
N ILE A 21 -0.93 9.03 -16.78
CA ILE A 21 -1.55 7.89 -17.45
C ILE A 21 -2.97 8.25 -17.85
N ARG A 22 -3.37 7.85 -19.06
CA ARG A 22 -4.74 8.08 -19.57
C ARG A 22 -5.66 6.90 -19.26
N PRO A 23 -7.00 7.09 -19.24
CA PRO A 23 -7.94 6.00 -18.95
C PRO A 23 -7.88 4.81 -19.92
N ASN A 24 -7.43 5.02 -21.17
CA ASN A 24 -7.28 3.97 -22.17
C ASN A 24 -5.96 3.18 -22.08
N GLU A 25 -5.06 3.55 -21.17
CA GLU A 25 -3.76 2.88 -20.97
C GLU A 25 -3.86 1.78 -19.89
N ALA A 26 -4.68 0.77 -20.14
CA ALA A 26 -5.06 -0.27 -19.17
C ALA A 26 -3.87 -1.01 -18.52
N SER A 27 -2.77 -1.20 -19.26
CA SER A 27 -1.57 -1.87 -18.74
C SER A 27 -0.93 -1.12 -17.57
N TYR A 28 -0.79 0.22 -17.67
CA TYR A 28 -0.27 1.03 -16.58
C TYR A 28 -1.22 1.09 -15.38
N ILE A 29 -2.54 1.15 -15.64
CA ILE A 29 -3.56 1.11 -14.59
C ILE A 29 -3.46 -0.21 -13.82
N LEU A 30 -3.36 -1.34 -14.51
CA LEU A 30 -3.20 -2.65 -13.88
C LEU A 30 -1.92 -2.73 -13.06
N VAL A 31 -0.80 -2.24 -13.60
CA VAL A 31 0.47 -2.19 -12.85
C VAL A 31 0.36 -1.31 -11.61
N ALA A 32 -0.32 -0.16 -11.70
CA ALA A 32 -0.54 0.71 -10.55
C ALA A 32 -1.32 -0.01 -9.43
N LEU A 33 -2.41 -0.70 -9.79
CA LEU A 33 -3.23 -1.47 -8.85
C LEU A 33 -2.43 -2.62 -8.21
N ILE A 34 -1.67 -3.36 -9.01
CA ILE A 34 -0.80 -4.44 -8.50
C ILE A 34 0.25 -3.86 -7.55
N SER A 35 0.95 -2.81 -7.96
CA SER A 35 2.02 -2.19 -7.15
C SER A 35 1.49 -1.59 -5.85
N ALA A 36 0.27 -1.06 -5.86
CA ALA A 36 -0.39 -0.51 -4.68
C ALA A 36 -0.91 -1.59 -3.71
N SER A 37 -1.02 -2.85 -4.11
CA SER A 37 -1.61 -3.92 -3.29
C SER A 37 -0.70 -5.13 -3.08
N ILE A 38 0.42 -5.22 -3.80
CA ILE A 38 1.29 -6.42 -3.76
C ILE A 38 1.87 -6.70 -2.38
N LEU A 39 2.13 -5.65 -1.59
CA LEU A 39 2.62 -5.81 -0.22
C LEU A 39 1.62 -6.52 0.68
N ASP A 40 0.32 -6.30 0.47
CA ASP A 40 -0.72 -6.94 1.28
C ASP A 40 -0.83 -8.45 1.03
N LEU A 41 -0.22 -8.97 -0.04
CA LEU A 41 -0.17 -10.42 -0.29
C LEU A 41 0.61 -11.16 0.80
N ASP A 42 1.58 -10.53 1.44
CA ASP A 42 2.29 -11.16 2.54
C ASP A 42 1.38 -11.37 3.76
N HIS A 43 0.43 -10.47 4.02
CA HIS A 43 -0.57 -10.67 5.06
C HIS A 43 -1.38 -11.96 4.85
N LEU A 44 -1.70 -12.28 3.59
CA LEU A 44 -2.38 -13.54 3.27
C LEU A 44 -1.50 -14.74 3.60
N VAL A 45 -0.22 -14.71 3.22
CA VAL A 45 0.74 -15.78 3.52
C VAL A 45 0.90 -15.97 5.03
N TYR A 46 1.09 -14.89 5.79
CA TYR A 46 1.21 -14.96 7.25
C TYR A 46 -0.09 -15.41 7.92
N THR A 47 -1.25 -14.95 7.43
CA THR A 47 -2.56 -15.38 7.96
C THR A 47 -2.77 -16.88 7.77
N ILE A 48 -2.39 -17.43 6.61
CA ILE A 48 -2.49 -18.87 6.34
C ILE A 48 -1.52 -19.65 7.22
N ARG A 49 -0.25 -19.20 7.33
CA ARG A 49 0.78 -19.86 8.14
C ARG A 49 0.44 -19.88 9.61
N ASP A 50 -0.03 -18.76 10.13
CA ASP A 50 -0.26 -18.55 11.55
C ASP A 50 -1.76 -18.69 11.92
N ARG A 51 -2.55 -19.36 11.08
CA ARG A 51 -4.02 -19.51 11.22
C ARG A 51 -4.48 -20.02 12.58
N GLU A 52 -3.69 -20.91 13.22
CA GLU A 52 -4.02 -21.44 14.53
C GLU A 52 -3.88 -20.38 15.64
N MET A 53 -2.86 -19.53 15.53
CA MET A 53 -2.69 -18.40 16.44
C MET A 53 -3.87 -17.43 16.31
N TYR A 54 -4.29 -17.11 15.07
CA TYR A 54 -5.45 -16.25 14.83
C TYR A 54 -6.76 -16.87 15.31
N ARG A 55 -6.94 -18.19 15.20
CA ARG A 55 -8.07 -18.91 15.78
C ARG A 55 -8.14 -18.78 17.31
N ARG A 56 -6.99 -18.84 17.99
CA ARG A 56 -6.92 -18.75 19.47
C ARG A 56 -7.10 -17.31 19.97
N LEU A 57 -6.53 -16.34 19.29
CA LEU A 57 -6.52 -14.93 19.70
C LEU A 57 -7.70 -14.12 19.13
N GLY A 58 -8.42 -14.66 18.16
CA GLY A 58 -9.47 -13.97 17.41
C GLY A 58 -8.93 -12.76 16.64
N PHE A 59 -9.84 -11.91 16.15
CA PHE A 59 -9.46 -10.66 15.43
C PHE A 59 -8.73 -9.64 16.32
N ARG A 60 -8.62 -9.88 17.61
CA ARG A 60 -7.82 -9.05 18.53
C ARG A 60 -6.34 -9.43 18.54
N GLY A 61 -5.97 -10.52 17.87
CA GLY A 61 -4.57 -10.87 17.64
C GLY A 61 -3.89 -9.77 16.84
N ASN A 62 -2.68 -9.44 17.23
CA ASN A 62 -1.93 -8.32 16.67
C ASN A 62 -1.48 -8.68 15.23
N LEU A 63 -2.31 -8.37 14.22
CA LEU A 63 -2.00 -8.54 12.80
C LEU A 63 -0.71 -7.81 12.37
N HIS A 64 -0.21 -6.89 13.21
CA HIS A 64 1.05 -6.19 12.96
C HIS A 64 2.29 -7.09 12.98
N ASN A 65 2.26 -8.24 13.67
CA ASN A 65 3.35 -9.20 13.62
C ASN A 65 3.38 -10.02 12.33
N ALA A 66 2.39 -9.85 11.47
CA ALA A 66 2.25 -10.55 10.20
C ALA A 66 2.77 -9.72 9.00
N ARG A 67 3.65 -8.76 9.23
CA ARG A 67 4.26 -7.97 8.16
C ARG A 67 5.64 -8.51 7.82
N SER A 68 5.96 -8.51 6.54
CA SER A 68 7.32 -8.78 6.07
C SER A 68 8.21 -7.56 6.28
N ILE A 69 9.52 -7.77 6.23
CA ILE A 69 10.53 -6.70 6.21
C ILE A 69 10.38 -5.76 5.00
N PHE A 70 9.63 -6.19 3.98
CA PHE A 70 9.33 -5.35 2.80
C PHE A 70 8.28 -4.27 3.06
N HIS A 71 7.55 -4.33 4.18
CA HIS A 71 6.71 -3.22 4.66
C HIS A 71 7.50 -2.11 5.36
N GLU A 72 8.81 -2.22 5.39
CA GLU A 72 9.72 -1.32 6.08
C GLU A 72 10.68 -0.65 5.08
N LEU A 73 11.69 0.04 5.57
CA LEU A 73 12.66 0.77 4.76
C LEU A 73 13.34 -0.11 3.69
N LEU A 74 13.51 -1.40 3.98
CA LEU A 74 14.06 -2.34 3.01
C LEU A 74 13.18 -2.47 1.77
N GLY A 75 11.86 -2.48 1.93
CA GLY A 75 10.92 -2.47 0.80
C GLY A 75 11.04 -1.21 -0.03
N LEU A 76 11.17 -0.04 0.62
CA LEU A 76 11.39 1.22 -0.08
C LEU A 76 12.69 1.22 -0.88
N LEU A 77 13.78 0.70 -0.31
CA LEU A 77 15.04 0.57 -1.02
C LEU A 77 14.93 -0.40 -2.20
N THR A 78 14.27 -1.54 -1.99
CA THR A 78 14.07 -2.55 -3.04
C THR A 78 13.28 -1.98 -4.21
N ILE A 79 12.15 -1.31 -3.93
CA ILE A 79 11.35 -0.71 -5.00
C ILE A 79 12.07 0.46 -5.67
N GLY A 80 12.91 1.20 -4.93
CA GLY A 80 13.77 2.24 -5.51
C GLY A 80 14.73 1.67 -6.56
N VAL A 81 15.37 0.54 -6.26
CA VAL A 81 16.25 -0.17 -7.23
C VAL A 81 15.45 -0.66 -8.43
N VAL A 82 14.31 -1.32 -8.20
CA VAL A 82 13.44 -1.83 -9.28
C VAL A 82 12.97 -0.69 -10.18
N ALA A 83 12.49 0.39 -9.58
CA ALA A 83 12.05 1.56 -10.34
C ALA A 83 13.19 2.24 -11.08
N GLY A 84 14.41 2.29 -10.50
CA GLY A 84 15.61 2.78 -11.17
C GLY A 84 15.96 1.98 -12.42
N LEU A 85 15.85 0.65 -12.37
CA LEU A 85 16.04 -0.22 -13.53
C LEU A 85 14.92 -0.03 -14.58
N LEU A 86 13.66 0.05 -14.13
CA LEU A 86 12.53 0.31 -15.01
C LEU A 86 12.63 1.67 -15.70
N PHE A 87 13.22 2.67 -15.04
CA PHE A 87 13.40 4.02 -15.60
C PHE A 87 14.25 4.04 -16.86
N LEU A 88 15.16 3.08 -17.01
CA LEU A 88 15.99 2.92 -18.21
C LEU A 88 15.19 2.40 -19.42
N VAL A 89 14.04 1.77 -19.18
CA VAL A 89 13.21 1.15 -20.21
C VAL A 89 11.94 1.98 -20.45
N ASP A 90 11.23 2.34 -19.37
CA ASP A 90 9.99 3.10 -19.41
C ASP A 90 9.86 3.98 -18.17
N GLN A 91 10.07 5.28 -18.35
CA GLN A 91 10.01 6.26 -17.26
C GLN A 91 8.60 6.39 -16.64
N ARG A 92 7.55 6.21 -17.42
CA ARG A 92 6.17 6.29 -16.90
C ARG A 92 5.86 5.07 -16.05
N LEU A 93 6.25 3.87 -16.51
CA LEU A 93 6.14 2.64 -15.75
C LEU A 93 6.90 2.72 -14.41
N ALA A 94 8.14 3.20 -14.45
CA ALA A 94 8.96 3.40 -13.26
C ALA A 94 8.26 4.31 -12.23
N ARG A 95 7.70 5.44 -12.68
CA ARG A 95 6.96 6.36 -11.80
C ARG A 95 5.72 5.70 -11.21
N VAL A 96 4.94 4.99 -12.03
CA VAL A 96 3.74 4.27 -11.56
C VAL A 96 4.10 3.28 -10.46
N VAL A 97 5.08 2.42 -10.71
CA VAL A 97 5.51 1.38 -9.76
C VAL A 97 6.04 2.01 -8.47
N PHE A 98 6.95 2.98 -8.59
CA PHE A 98 7.57 3.61 -7.43
C PHE A 98 6.57 4.37 -6.56
N ILE A 99 5.72 5.20 -7.18
CA ILE A 99 4.77 6.04 -6.43
C ILE A 99 3.70 5.17 -5.78
N ALA A 100 3.11 4.21 -6.51
CA ALA A 100 2.06 3.35 -5.98
C ALA A 100 2.55 2.53 -4.76
N PHE A 101 3.73 1.92 -4.87
CA PHE A 101 4.31 1.15 -3.78
C PHE A 101 4.71 2.03 -2.59
N THR A 102 5.37 3.17 -2.85
CA THR A 102 5.78 4.10 -1.79
C THR A 102 4.60 4.65 -1.02
N LEU A 103 3.52 5.04 -1.72
CA LEU A 103 2.31 5.53 -1.06
C LEU A 103 1.64 4.47 -0.21
N HIS A 104 1.62 3.21 -0.64
CA HIS A 104 1.17 2.11 0.19
C HIS A 104 1.98 2.05 1.50
N LEU A 105 3.32 2.03 1.42
CA LEU A 105 4.20 2.02 2.61
C LEU A 105 3.93 3.21 3.53
N VAL A 106 3.82 4.41 2.96
CA VAL A 106 3.55 5.64 3.73
C VAL A 106 2.21 5.54 4.47
N GLN A 107 1.16 5.05 3.82
CA GLN A 107 -0.14 4.86 4.46
C GLN A 107 -0.04 3.86 5.62
N ASP A 108 0.70 2.78 5.43
CA ASP A 108 0.93 1.79 6.47
C ASP A 108 1.73 2.33 7.66
N TRP A 109 2.74 3.16 7.40
CA TRP A 109 3.51 3.80 8.45
C TRP A 109 2.66 4.82 9.23
N LEU A 110 1.87 5.62 8.55
CA LEU A 110 1.03 6.64 9.18
C LEU A 110 -0.06 6.03 10.07
N PHE A 111 -0.76 4.99 9.58
CA PHE A 111 -1.94 4.44 10.27
C PHE A 111 -1.65 3.15 11.06
N GLY A 112 -0.47 2.59 10.90
CA GLY A 112 -0.04 1.35 11.53
C GLY A 112 1.00 1.52 12.62
N GLN A 113 1.72 0.44 12.85
CA GLN A 113 2.98 0.39 13.59
C GLN A 113 4.06 -0.04 12.61
N SER A 114 5.22 0.55 12.69
CA SER A 114 6.36 0.29 11.81
C SER A 114 7.61 0.00 12.63
N SER A 115 8.49 -0.83 12.10
CA SER A 115 9.86 -1.02 12.59
C SER A 115 10.82 -0.66 11.45
N PRO A 116 11.01 0.63 11.14
CA PRO A 116 11.63 1.08 9.89
C PRO A 116 13.00 0.45 9.61
N PHE A 117 13.74 0.15 10.66
CA PHE A 117 15.09 -0.41 10.57
C PHE A 117 15.14 -1.94 10.74
N ALA A 118 13.99 -2.64 10.67
CA ALA A 118 13.98 -4.09 10.67
C ALA A 118 14.77 -4.64 9.45
N PRO A 119 15.53 -5.73 9.62
CA PRO A 119 15.63 -6.62 10.78
C PRO A 119 16.68 -6.19 11.82
N VAL A 120 17.44 -5.12 11.59
CA VAL A 120 18.57 -4.70 12.45
C VAL A 120 18.06 -4.15 13.78
N ASP A 121 17.09 -3.25 13.72
CA ASP A 121 16.41 -2.70 14.90
C ASP A 121 14.89 -2.96 14.76
N LYS A 122 14.32 -3.58 15.80
CA LYS A 122 12.90 -3.93 15.87
C LYS A 122 12.11 -2.94 16.72
N THR A 123 12.65 -1.77 16.99
CA THR A 123 11.95 -0.72 17.72
C THR A 123 10.68 -0.33 16.97
N LEU A 124 9.53 -0.47 17.64
CA LEU A 124 8.23 -0.13 17.07
C LEU A 124 7.99 1.38 17.17
N ILE A 125 7.74 2.00 16.04
CA ILE A 125 7.34 3.42 15.93
C ILE A 125 5.86 3.46 15.56
N ARG A 126 5.14 4.38 16.20
CA ARG A 126 3.74 4.68 15.88
C ARG A 126 3.62 6.18 15.66
N PHE A 127 3.29 6.60 14.44
CA PHE A 127 3.12 8.02 14.11
C PHE A 127 1.82 8.59 14.68
N PHE A 128 0.71 7.87 14.51
CA PHE A 128 -0.58 8.29 15.05
C PHE A 128 -1.17 7.25 15.99
N SER A 129 -1.60 7.71 17.18
CA SER A 129 -2.31 6.87 18.16
C SER A 129 -3.82 6.97 17.92
N LEU A 130 -4.28 6.33 16.83
CA LEU A 130 -5.69 6.31 16.46
C LEU A 130 -6.42 5.14 17.12
N THR A 131 -7.63 5.39 17.58
CA THR A 131 -8.56 4.32 18.01
C THR A 131 -9.02 3.50 16.81
N PHE A 132 -9.55 2.30 17.06
CA PHE A 132 -10.08 1.43 16.00
C PHE A 132 -11.12 2.16 15.13
N TRP A 133 -12.08 2.84 15.74
CA TRP A 133 -13.15 3.54 15.02
C TRP A 133 -12.63 4.73 14.20
N GLN A 134 -11.65 5.48 14.72
CA GLN A 134 -11.03 6.54 13.94
C GLN A 134 -10.35 6.00 12.68
N LYS A 135 -9.65 4.87 12.78
CA LYS A 135 -9.06 4.20 11.61
C LYS A 135 -10.10 3.78 10.58
N VAL A 136 -11.20 3.16 11.04
CA VAL A 136 -12.29 2.74 10.16
C VAL A 136 -12.91 3.94 9.44
N ILE A 137 -13.17 5.03 10.15
CA ILE A 137 -13.76 6.24 9.55
C ILE A 137 -12.81 6.85 8.52
N ILE A 138 -11.53 6.99 8.84
CA ILE A 138 -10.52 7.52 7.93
C ILE A 138 -10.44 6.63 6.67
N ASP A 139 -10.41 5.32 6.85
CA ASP A 139 -10.33 4.34 5.77
C ASP A 139 -11.53 4.47 4.82
N LEU A 140 -12.74 4.57 5.37
CA LEU A 140 -13.96 4.77 4.58
C LEU A 140 -13.97 6.10 3.83
N ILE A 141 -13.49 7.18 4.44
CA ILE A 141 -13.38 8.49 3.79
C ILE A 141 -12.40 8.42 2.61
N ILE A 142 -11.20 7.86 2.84
CA ILE A 142 -10.19 7.73 1.78
C ILE A 142 -10.73 6.86 0.64
N LEU A 143 -11.38 5.74 0.96
CA LEU A 143 -11.96 4.86 -0.04
C LEU A 143 -13.07 5.54 -0.85
N ALA A 144 -13.97 6.27 -0.19
CA ALA A 144 -15.07 6.98 -0.85
C ALA A 144 -14.54 8.09 -1.78
N VAL A 145 -13.59 8.90 -1.30
CA VAL A 145 -12.97 9.97 -2.08
C VAL A 145 -12.19 9.37 -3.26
N SER A 146 -11.36 8.36 -3.02
CA SER A 146 -10.61 7.70 -4.09
C SER A 146 -11.52 7.05 -5.12
N GLY A 147 -12.61 6.41 -4.68
CA GLY A 147 -13.60 5.82 -5.57
C GLY A 147 -14.29 6.85 -6.46
N ALA A 148 -14.68 8.01 -5.89
CA ALA A 148 -15.25 9.11 -6.67
C ALA A 148 -14.24 9.65 -7.70
N LEU A 149 -13.00 9.85 -7.29
CA LEU A 149 -11.94 10.32 -8.20
C LEU A 149 -11.62 9.28 -9.29
N TRP A 150 -11.68 7.98 -9.00
CA TRP A 150 -11.56 6.92 -10.00
C TRP A 150 -12.66 6.99 -11.05
N VAL A 151 -13.91 7.24 -10.64
CA VAL A 151 -15.03 7.41 -11.59
C VAL A 151 -14.77 8.61 -12.51
N LEU A 152 -14.33 9.75 -11.96
CA LEU A 152 -14.02 10.94 -12.74
C LEU A 152 -12.84 10.70 -13.71
N PHE A 153 -11.81 9.98 -13.26
CA PHE A 153 -10.69 9.61 -14.10
C PHE A 153 -11.13 8.71 -15.27
N LEU A 154 -11.88 7.66 -14.99
CA LEU A 154 -12.36 6.74 -16.03
C LEU A 154 -13.33 7.40 -17.01
N ALA A 155 -14.06 8.42 -16.56
CA ALA A 155 -14.92 9.24 -17.42
C ALA A 155 -14.12 10.26 -18.27
N GLY A 156 -12.80 10.35 -18.09
CA GLY A 156 -11.94 11.30 -18.82
C GLY A 156 -12.14 12.76 -18.39
N ILE A 157 -12.60 12.98 -17.15
CA ILE A 157 -12.82 14.32 -16.57
C ILE A 157 -11.55 14.83 -15.85
N LEU A 158 -10.72 13.90 -15.37
CA LEU A 158 -9.43 14.15 -14.72
C LEU A 158 -8.28 13.87 -15.66
#